data_a146b5345266ad5e4059f157eaf201e3
#
_entry.id   a146b5345266ad5e4059f157eaf201e3
#
_cell.length_a   1.000
_cell.length_b   1.000
_cell.length_c   1.000
_cell.angle_alpha   90.00
_cell.angle_beta   90.00
_cell.angle_gamma   90.00
#
_symmetry.space_group_name_H-M   'P 1'
#
loop_
_entity.id
_entity.type
_entity.pdbx_description
1 polymer ?
#
loop_
_entity_poly.entity_id
_entity_poly.type
_entity_poly.pdbx_seq_one_letter_code
_entity_poly.pdbx_strand_id
1 'polypeptide(L)'
;HFPQNIILCGVRDVRDYRIVLSNQDIITGGSAFNIKSESLRLGNFTREEIRELYLQHTAATGQEFDESCFPMIWTATEGQPWLVNALGYEVTSRMKENRDRSIRIIPEMIYRAQEQIIYRRDTHIDILIDKLREERVRRVIGPILANEDVEVEAHLQDDDIQYVVDMGLIVR
;
A
#
# COMPACT_ATOMS: atom_id res chain seq x y z
N HIS A 1 4.28 -36.86 -8.08
CA HIS A 1 4.97 -36.09 -7.06
C HIS A 1 4.01 -34.99 -6.55
N PHE A 2 3.62 -35.05 -5.27
CA PHE A 2 2.91 -33.93 -4.62
C PHE A 2 3.89 -32.82 -4.32
N PRO A 3 3.51 -31.52 -4.48
CA PRO A 3 4.35 -30.41 -4.04
C PRO A 3 4.55 -30.51 -2.52
N GLN A 4 5.78 -30.33 -2.08
CA GLN A 4 6.12 -30.38 -0.65
C GLN A 4 5.72 -29.10 0.10
N ASN A 5 5.58 -27.98 -0.62
CA ASN A 5 5.23 -26.69 -0.06
C ASN A 5 4.30 -25.93 -1.01
N ILE A 6 3.33 -25.21 -0.45
CA ILE A 6 2.44 -24.30 -1.16
C ILE A 6 2.54 -22.93 -0.47
N ILE A 7 2.81 -21.89 -1.25
CA ILE A 7 2.78 -20.50 -0.78
C ILE A 7 1.56 -19.84 -1.42
N LEU A 8 0.67 -19.32 -0.58
CA LEU A 8 -0.51 -18.56 -1.01
C LEU A 8 -0.24 -17.08 -0.73
N CYS A 9 -0.35 -16.23 -1.76
CA CYS A 9 -0.20 -14.79 -1.66
C CYS A 9 -1.54 -14.12 -1.95
N GLY A 10 -1.94 -13.16 -1.11
CA GLY A 10 -3.17 -12.41 -1.30
C GLY A 10 -3.22 -11.19 -0.39
N VAL A 11 -4.22 -10.34 -0.59
CA VAL A 11 -4.45 -9.12 0.19
C VAL A 11 -4.87 -9.46 1.63
N ARG A 12 -5.56 -10.58 1.82
CA ARG A 12 -6.06 -11.05 3.12
C ARG A 12 -5.64 -12.49 3.39
N ASP A 13 -5.67 -12.88 4.66
CA ASP A 13 -5.51 -14.31 5.02
C ASP A 13 -6.61 -15.14 4.37
N VAL A 14 -6.25 -16.33 3.90
CA VAL A 14 -7.21 -17.26 3.26
C VAL A 14 -8.41 -17.56 4.16
N ARG A 15 -8.22 -17.52 5.48
CA ARG A 15 -9.29 -17.72 6.47
C ARG A 15 -10.32 -16.61 6.50
N ASP A 16 -9.96 -15.41 6.03
CA ASP A 16 -10.83 -14.24 6.05
C ASP A 16 -11.72 -14.16 4.80
N TYR A 17 -11.50 -15.06 3.82
CA TYR A 17 -12.37 -15.15 2.66
C TYR A 17 -13.67 -15.87 3.00
N ARG A 18 -14.77 -15.12 2.94
CA ARG A 18 -16.13 -15.66 3.01
C ARG A 18 -16.66 -15.82 1.59
N ILE A 19 -16.94 -17.04 1.19
CA ILE A 19 -17.56 -17.31 -0.12
C ILE A 19 -19.07 -17.23 0.08
N VAL A 20 -19.70 -16.21 -0.51
CA VAL A 20 -21.16 -16.10 -0.55
C VAL A 20 -21.64 -16.80 -1.81
N LEU A 21 -22.32 -17.92 -1.65
CA LEU A 21 -23.02 -18.60 -2.74
C LEU A 21 -24.34 -17.90 -3.04
N SER A 22 -24.86 -18.09 -4.27
CA SER A 22 -26.08 -17.47 -4.78
C SER A 22 -27.35 -17.75 -3.94
N ASN A 23 -27.28 -18.66 -2.98
CA ASN A 23 -28.39 -19.07 -2.10
C ASN A 23 -28.25 -18.54 -0.65
N GLN A 24 -27.47 -17.50 -0.41
CA GLN A 24 -27.20 -16.95 0.93
C GLN A 24 -26.44 -17.90 1.89
N ASP A 25 -25.99 -19.04 1.44
CA ASP A 25 -25.13 -19.90 2.24
C ASP A 25 -23.73 -19.30 2.30
N ILE A 26 -23.30 -18.93 3.51
CA ILE A 26 -21.95 -18.40 3.76
C ILE A 26 -21.05 -19.60 4.06
N ILE A 27 -20.18 -19.95 3.12
CA ILE A 27 -19.11 -20.90 3.41
C ILE A 27 -17.97 -20.10 4.07
N THR A 28 -17.84 -20.20 5.38
CA THR A 28 -16.63 -19.77 6.08
C THR A 28 -15.52 -20.74 5.72
N GLY A 29 -14.45 -20.23 5.10
CA GLY A 29 -13.31 -21.03 4.60
C GLY A 29 -12.52 -21.81 5.67
N GLY A 30 -13.05 -21.93 6.88
CA GLY A 30 -12.36 -22.49 8.04
C GLY A 30 -11.99 -23.95 7.96
N SER A 31 -12.56 -24.76 7.06
CA SER A 31 -12.26 -26.20 7.06
C SER A 31 -11.37 -26.67 5.91
N ALA A 32 -11.33 -25.96 4.78
CA ALA A 32 -10.58 -26.41 3.59
C ALA A 32 -9.08 -26.11 3.66
N PHE A 33 -8.66 -25.15 4.48
CA PHE A 33 -7.26 -24.67 4.53
C PHE A 33 -6.64 -24.75 5.93
N ASN A 34 -7.07 -25.71 6.73
CA ASN A 34 -6.58 -25.89 8.11
C ASN A 34 -5.13 -26.41 8.19
N ILE A 35 -4.44 -26.54 7.04
CA ILE A 35 -3.07 -27.08 6.91
C ILE A 35 -2.04 -25.96 6.80
N LYS A 36 -2.37 -24.76 7.28
CA LYS A 36 -1.46 -23.64 7.25
C LYS A 36 -0.46 -23.74 8.40
N SER A 37 0.82 -23.82 8.07
CA SER A 37 1.88 -23.82 9.08
C SER A 37 2.17 -22.42 9.59
N GLU A 38 2.09 -21.38 8.72
CA GLU A 38 2.43 -20.01 9.06
C GLU A 38 1.63 -19.01 8.20
N SER A 39 1.27 -17.87 8.77
CA SER A 39 0.71 -16.72 8.09
C SER A 39 1.59 -15.52 8.34
N LEU A 40 2.23 -15.03 7.28
CA LEU A 40 3.02 -13.84 7.31
C LEU A 40 2.22 -12.67 6.73
N ARG A 41 2.04 -11.60 7.53
CA ARG A 41 1.51 -10.33 7.05
C ARG A 41 2.68 -9.40 6.75
N LEU A 42 2.79 -8.98 5.50
CA LEU A 42 3.73 -7.94 5.10
C LEU A 42 3.11 -6.59 5.45
N GLY A 43 3.77 -5.84 6.32
CA GLY A 43 3.37 -4.49 6.71
C GLY A 43 3.90 -3.41 5.75
N ASN A 44 3.69 -2.15 6.14
CA ASN A 44 4.31 -1.01 5.49
C ASN A 44 5.82 -0.99 5.79
N PHE A 45 6.60 -0.34 4.92
CA PHE A 45 8.01 -0.08 5.17
C PHE A 45 8.18 0.89 6.35
N THR A 46 9.20 0.68 7.14
CA THR A 46 9.69 1.66 8.12
C THR A 46 10.46 2.79 7.40
N ARG A 47 10.78 3.86 8.11
CA ARG A 47 11.60 4.96 7.58
C ARG A 47 12.99 4.48 7.17
N GLU A 48 13.56 3.59 7.96
CA GLU A 48 14.86 2.98 7.73
C GLU A 48 14.85 2.10 6.47
N GLU A 49 13.83 1.26 6.31
CA GLU A 49 13.68 0.40 5.13
C GLU A 49 13.46 1.21 3.85
N ILE A 50 12.69 2.31 3.90
CA ILE A 50 12.56 3.24 2.78
C ILE A 50 13.93 3.80 2.40
N ARG A 51 14.69 4.27 3.39
CA ARG A 51 16.01 4.81 3.15
C ARG A 51 16.95 3.77 2.53
N GLU A 52 16.99 2.57 3.07
CA GLU A 52 17.78 1.46 2.51
C GLU A 52 17.37 1.13 1.07
N LEU A 53 16.07 1.08 0.78
CA LEU A 53 15.54 0.82 -0.57
C LEU A 53 16.01 1.88 -1.57
N TYR A 54 15.92 3.16 -1.23
CA TYR A 54 16.33 4.24 -2.11
C TYR A 54 17.86 4.32 -2.27
N LEU A 55 18.62 4.01 -1.23
CA LEU A 55 20.08 3.96 -1.30
C LEU A 55 20.60 2.82 -2.18
N GLN A 56 19.80 1.78 -2.47
CA GLN A 56 20.14 0.79 -3.50
C GLN A 56 20.28 1.43 -4.88
N HIS A 57 19.41 2.42 -5.20
CA HIS A 57 19.55 3.20 -6.42
C HIS A 57 20.84 4.00 -6.44
N THR A 58 21.19 4.67 -5.33
CA THR A 58 22.47 5.39 -5.20
C THR A 58 23.65 4.45 -5.39
N ALA A 59 23.63 3.29 -4.75
CA ALA A 59 24.69 2.28 -4.88
C ALA A 59 24.84 1.76 -6.33
N ALA A 60 23.74 1.60 -7.05
CA ALA A 60 23.73 1.08 -8.41
C ALA A 60 24.09 2.14 -9.47
N THR A 61 23.81 3.42 -9.24
CA THR A 61 23.89 4.47 -10.27
C THR A 61 24.83 5.62 -9.95
N GLY A 62 25.23 5.76 -8.68
CA GLY A 62 25.97 6.91 -8.16
C GLY A 62 25.12 8.17 -7.92
N GLN A 63 23.82 8.15 -8.27
CA GLN A 63 22.93 9.28 -8.06
C GLN A 63 22.56 9.41 -6.59
N GLU A 64 22.85 10.57 -6.00
CA GLU A 64 22.61 10.83 -4.59
C GLU A 64 21.21 11.41 -4.33
N PHE A 65 20.66 11.10 -3.17
CA PHE A 65 19.51 11.78 -2.59
C PHE A 65 19.97 12.77 -1.53
N ASP A 66 19.35 13.94 -1.49
CA ASP A 66 19.46 14.81 -0.33
C ASP A 66 18.76 14.16 0.89
N GLU A 67 19.38 14.23 2.07
CA GLU A 67 18.85 13.60 3.29
C GLU A 67 17.44 14.14 3.64
N SER A 68 17.12 15.37 3.28
CA SER A 68 15.80 15.97 3.48
C SER A 68 14.69 15.36 2.60
N CYS A 69 15.03 14.57 1.58
CA CYS A 69 14.06 13.83 0.79
C CYS A 69 13.34 12.74 1.59
N PHE A 70 14.06 12.05 2.49
CA PHE A 70 13.51 10.88 3.20
C PHE A 70 12.32 11.18 4.11
N PRO A 71 12.33 12.26 4.92
CA PRO A 71 11.15 12.68 5.66
C PRO A 71 9.95 12.98 4.77
N MET A 72 10.16 13.59 3.59
CA MET A 72 9.09 13.89 2.64
C MET A 72 8.52 12.62 2.00
N ILE A 73 9.40 11.68 1.60
CA ILE A 73 8.98 10.38 1.07
C ILE A 73 8.12 9.65 2.10
N TRP A 74 8.54 9.66 3.38
CA TRP A 74 7.75 9.08 4.46
C TRP A 74 6.37 9.73 4.57
N THR A 75 6.32 11.07 4.64
CA THR A 75 5.05 11.81 4.77
C THR A 75 4.11 11.58 3.58
N ALA A 76 4.67 11.42 2.37
CA ALA A 76 3.88 11.17 1.16
C ALA A 76 3.37 9.74 1.04
N THR A 77 3.99 8.77 1.72
CA THR A 77 3.73 7.34 1.49
C THR A 77 3.31 6.57 2.73
N GLU A 78 3.65 7.08 3.92
CA GLU A 78 3.54 6.37 5.21
C GLU A 78 4.03 4.92 5.15
N GLY A 79 5.04 4.70 4.31
CA GLY A 79 5.64 3.39 4.10
C GLY A 79 4.84 2.43 3.23
N GLN A 80 3.71 2.85 2.66
CA GLN A 80 2.89 1.99 1.82
C GLN A 80 3.72 1.52 0.60
N PRO A 81 3.93 0.20 0.42
CA PRO A 81 4.95 -0.33 -0.50
C PRO A 81 4.78 0.11 -1.95
N TRP A 82 3.53 0.17 -2.42
CA TRP A 82 3.27 0.61 -3.79
C TRP A 82 3.62 2.08 -3.98
N LEU A 83 3.21 2.96 -3.05
CA LEU A 83 3.51 4.40 -3.11
C LEU A 83 5.01 4.67 -3.02
N VAL A 84 5.71 3.96 -2.13
CA VAL A 84 7.18 4.05 -2.01
C VAL A 84 7.85 3.72 -3.33
N ASN A 85 7.47 2.61 -3.97
CA ASN A 85 8.03 2.21 -5.25
C ASN A 85 7.63 3.16 -6.40
N ALA A 86 6.36 3.58 -6.46
CA ALA A 86 5.87 4.49 -7.50
C ALA A 86 6.59 5.84 -7.43
N LEU A 87 6.78 6.38 -6.23
CA LEU A 87 7.48 7.65 -6.02
C LEU A 87 8.96 7.54 -6.38
N GLY A 88 9.63 6.45 -5.98
CA GLY A 88 11.01 6.15 -6.35
C GLY A 88 11.18 6.04 -7.86
N TYR A 89 10.31 5.28 -8.54
CA TYR A 89 10.34 5.14 -9.99
C TYR A 89 10.07 6.46 -10.72
N GLU A 90 9.13 7.26 -10.23
CA GLU A 90 8.83 8.56 -10.80
C GLU A 90 10.04 9.46 -10.76
N VAL A 91 10.61 9.66 -9.57
CA VAL A 91 11.72 10.60 -9.37
C VAL A 91 13.01 10.14 -10.02
N THR A 92 13.28 8.82 -10.08
CA THR A 92 14.56 8.33 -10.63
C THR A 92 14.55 8.03 -12.11
N SER A 93 13.40 7.64 -12.68
CA SER A 93 13.35 7.07 -14.03
C SER A 93 12.44 7.83 -14.98
N ARG A 94 11.30 8.35 -14.51
CA ARG A 94 10.34 9.06 -15.37
C ARG A 94 10.68 10.53 -15.55
N MET A 95 11.11 11.21 -14.49
CA MET A 95 11.56 12.60 -14.59
C MET A 95 12.80 12.66 -15.47
N LYS A 96 12.70 13.38 -16.62
CA LYS A 96 13.73 13.37 -17.66
C LYS A 96 15.05 13.94 -17.17
N GLU A 97 15.00 15.00 -16.35
CA GLU A 97 16.17 15.63 -15.76
C GLU A 97 16.98 14.68 -14.89
N ASN A 98 16.33 13.79 -14.17
CA ASN A 98 16.98 12.86 -13.24
C ASN A 98 17.56 11.62 -13.93
N ARG A 99 17.39 11.50 -15.26
CA ARG A 99 18.12 10.49 -16.06
C ARG A 99 19.60 10.79 -16.11
N ASP A 100 20.00 12.04 -15.97
CA ASP A 100 21.38 12.40 -15.69
C ASP A 100 21.69 12.08 -14.22
N ARG A 101 22.44 11.02 -14.00
CA ARG A 101 22.77 10.49 -12.67
C ARG A 101 23.73 11.37 -11.88
N SER A 102 24.32 12.38 -12.49
CA SER A 102 25.13 13.41 -11.80
C SER A 102 24.26 14.42 -11.02
N ILE A 103 22.98 14.52 -11.36
CA ILE A 103 22.05 15.42 -10.70
C ILE A 103 21.58 14.80 -9.39
N ARG A 104 21.86 15.48 -8.27
CA ARG A 104 21.38 15.09 -6.96
C ARG A 104 19.87 15.27 -6.85
N ILE A 105 19.18 14.28 -6.33
CA ILE A 105 17.73 14.34 -6.08
C ILE A 105 17.48 15.19 -4.81
N ILE A 106 16.64 16.21 -4.96
CA ILE A 106 16.31 17.19 -3.91
C ILE A 106 14.81 17.16 -3.57
N PRO A 107 14.39 17.73 -2.43
CA PRO A 107 12.99 17.75 -1.97
C PRO A 107 11.96 18.21 -3.00
N GLU A 108 12.27 19.25 -3.77
CA GLU A 108 11.38 19.77 -4.80
C GLU A 108 11.06 18.74 -5.88
N MET A 109 12.01 17.84 -6.17
CA MET A 109 11.79 16.75 -7.13
C MET A 109 10.86 15.68 -6.55
N ILE A 110 10.96 15.40 -5.25
CA ILE A 110 10.03 14.49 -4.56
C ILE A 110 8.60 15.04 -4.61
N TYR A 111 8.44 16.33 -4.29
CA TYR A 111 7.13 16.99 -4.37
C TYR A 111 6.54 16.91 -5.79
N ARG A 112 7.33 17.26 -6.81
CA ARG A 112 6.90 17.21 -8.21
C ARG A 112 6.57 15.77 -8.65
N ALA A 113 7.31 14.78 -8.20
CA ALA A 113 7.03 13.38 -8.47
C ALA A 113 5.69 12.95 -7.86
N GLN A 114 5.40 13.35 -6.63
CA GLN A 114 4.11 13.13 -5.97
C GLN A 114 2.95 13.73 -6.77
N GLU A 115 3.06 15.00 -7.17
CA GLU A 115 2.06 15.68 -7.99
C GLU A 115 1.82 14.94 -9.32
N GLN A 116 2.87 14.45 -9.96
CA GLN A 116 2.75 13.71 -11.22
C GLN A 116 2.02 12.38 -11.06
N ILE A 117 2.25 11.65 -9.96
CA ILE A 117 1.54 10.40 -9.65
C ILE A 117 0.05 10.68 -9.46
N ILE A 118 -0.30 11.72 -8.69
CA ILE A 118 -1.68 12.14 -8.44
C ILE A 118 -2.36 12.55 -9.75
N TYR A 119 -1.69 13.40 -10.55
CA TYR A 119 -2.27 13.92 -11.81
C TYR A 119 -2.55 12.83 -12.82
N ARG A 120 -1.66 11.84 -12.96
CA ARG A 120 -1.80 10.77 -13.96
C ARG A 120 -2.82 9.72 -13.59
N ARG A 121 -3.31 9.69 -12.35
CA ARG A 121 -4.21 8.62 -11.88
C ARG A 121 -3.67 7.24 -12.27
N ASP A 122 -2.46 6.91 -11.84
CA ASP A 122 -1.88 5.60 -12.13
C ASP A 122 -2.88 4.49 -11.77
N THR A 123 -2.88 3.40 -12.51
CA THR A 123 -3.88 2.31 -12.47
C THR A 123 -4.25 1.85 -11.06
N HIS A 124 -3.30 1.91 -10.13
CA HIS A 124 -3.55 1.56 -8.73
C HIS A 124 -4.49 2.56 -8.04
N ILE A 125 -4.34 3.87 -8.32
CA ILE A 125 -5.23 4.92 -7.78
C ILE A 125 -6.63 4.76 -8.34
N ASP A 126 -6.78 4.43 -9.62
CA ASP A 126 -8.11 4.17 -10.22
C ASP A 126 -8.78 2.94 -9.57
N ILE A 127 -8.03 1.88 -9.28
CA ILE A 127 -8.54 0.71 -8.55
C ILE A 127 -9.00 1.11 -7.14
N LEU A 128 -8.24 1.96 -6.44
CA LEU A 128 -8.65 2.46 -5.12
C LEU A 128 -9.92 3.33 -5.20
N ILE A 129 -10.03 4.19 -6.22
CA ILE A 129 -11.23 4.99 -6.47
C ILE A 129 -12.45 4.08 -6.73
N ASP A 130 -12.29 3.00 -7.50
CA ASP A 130 -13.36 2.02 -7.70
C ASP A 130 -13.74 1.33 -6.40
N LYS A 131 -12.78 1.05 -5.52
CA LYS A 131 -13.05 0.51 -4.19
C LYS A 131 -13.86 1.46 -3.30
N LEU A 132 -13.68 2.79 -3.43
CA LEU A 132 -14.50 3.78 -2.74
C LEU A 132 -15.99 3.74 -3.15
N ARG A 133 -16.36 3.07 -4.25
CA ARG A 133 -17.75 2.84 -4.65
C ARG A 133 -18.41 1.70 -3.87
N GLU A 134 -17.63 0.81 -3.27
CA GLU A 134 -18.16 -0.26 -2.42
C GLU A 134 -18.78 0.36 -1.16
N GLU A 135 -20.04 -0.03 -0.85
CA GLU A 135 -20.78 0.55 0.27
C GLU A 135 -20.05 0.36 1.62
N ARG A 136 -19.45 -0.81 1.83
CA ARG A 136 -18.66 -1.11 3.03
C ARG A 136 -17.43 -0.21 3.17
N VAL A 137 -16.80 0.19 2.06
CA VAL A 137 -15.67 1.11 2.06
C VAL A 137 -16.14 2.53 2.32
N ARG A 138 -17.22 2.97 1.65
CA ARG A 138 -17.79 4.30 1.86
C ARG A 138 -18.24 4.54 3.28
N ARG A 139 -18.80 3.53 3.94
CA ARG A 139 -19.26 3.61 5.34
C ARG A 139 -18.11 3.93 6.29
N VAL A 140 -16.90 3.43 6.01
CA VAL A 140 -15.70 3.67 6.82
C VAL A 140 -14.99 4.96 6.40
N ILE A 141 -14.76 5.14 5.10
CA ILE A 141 -13.97 6.28 4.58
C ILE A 141 -14.76 7.58 4.55
N GLY A 142 -16.09 7.52 4.32
CA GLY A 142 -16.94 8.71 4.21
C GLY A 142 -16.83 9.65 5.41
N PRO A 143 -17.06 9.19 6.64
CA PRO A 143 -16.91 10.01 7.84
C PRO A 143 -15.49 10.59 7.98
N ILE A 144 -14.46 9.82 7.68
CA ILE A 144 -13.05 10.29 7.73
C ILE A 144 -12.83 11.45 6.77
N LEU A 145 -13.33 11.33 5.52
CA LEU A 145 -13.22 12.40 4.52
C LEU A 145 -14.08 13.61 4.85
N ALA A 146 -15.18 13.42 5.56
CA ALA A 146 -16.04 14.50 6.07
C ALA A 146 -15.47 15.20 7.31
N ASN A 147 -14.33 14.74 7.80
CA ASN A 147 -13.71 15.21 9.05
C ASN A 147 -14.67 15.11 10.26
N GLU A 148 -15.52 14.07 10.25
CA GLU A 148 -16.35 13.70 11.37
C GLU A 148 -15.52 12.90 12.36
N ASP A 149 -15.70 13.15 13.67
CA ASP A 149 -15.05 12.35 14.70
C ASP A 149 -15.58 10.91 14.64
N VAL A 150 -14.82 10.06 13.97
CA VAL A 150 -15.09 8.63 13.98
C VAL A 150 -14.50 8.09 15.27
N GLU A 151 -15.34 7.66 16.20
CA GLU A 151 -14.90 6.82 17.33
C GLU A 151 -14.43 5.46 16.77
N VAL A 152 -13.27 5.48 16.11
CA VAL A 152 -12.66 4.28 15.49
C VAL A 152 -12.37 3.21 16.54
N GLU A 153 -12.19 3.61 17.79
CA GLU A 153 -11.87 2.67 18.87
C GLU A 153 -13.06 1.78 19.28
N ALA A 154 -14.29 2.22 19.11
CA ALA A 154 -15.47 1.44 19.48
C ALA A 154 -15.80 0.31 18.48
N HIS A 155 -15.24 0.33 17.28
CA HIS A 155 -15.58 -0.57 16.17
C HIS A 155 -14.39 -1.35 15.60
N LEU A 156 -13.29 -1.45 16.35
CA LEU A 156 -12.08 -2.18 15.92
C LEU A 156 -12.29 -3.68 15.60
N GLN A 157 -13.48 -4.21 15.87
CA GLN A 157 -13.89 -5.57 15.49
C GLN A 157 -14.79 -5.59 14.24
N ASP A 158 -15.08 -4.46 13.61
CA ASP A 158 -15.89 -4.41 12.39
C ASP A 158 -15.06 -4.93 11.20
N ASP A 159 -15.55 -5.97 10.56
CA ASP A 159 -14.97 -6.57 9.36
C ASP A 159 -14.72 -5.54 8.25
N ASP A 160 -15.50 -4.46 8.20
CA ASP A 160 -15.36 -3.43 7.17
C ASP A 160 -14.15 -2.52 7.42
N ILE A 161 -13.90 -2.16 8.69
CA ILE A 161 -12.69 -1.40 9.06
C ILE A 161 -11.44 -2.22 8.75
N GLN A 162 -11.45 -3.49 9.15
CA GLN A 162 -10.33 -4.38 8.87
C GLN A 162 -10.11 -4.54 7.36
N TYR A 163 -11.19 -4.63 6.58
CA TYR A 163 -11.09 -4.68 5.12
C TYR A 163 -10.44 -3.43 4.53
N VAL A 164 -10.82 -2.25 5.00
CA VAL A 164 -10.28 -0.96 4.54
C VAL A 164 -8.80 -0.80 4.91
N VAL A 165 -8.41 -1.26 6.11
CA VAL A 165 -7.01 -1.33 6.55
C VAL A 165 -6.20 -2.30 5.69
N ASP A 166 -6.74 -3.49 5.41
CA ASP A 166 -6.07 -4.52 4.59
C ASP A 166 -5.88 -4.05 3.13
N MET A 167 -6.77 -3.19 2.65
CA MET A 167 -6.67 -2.53 1.35
C MET A 167 -5.64 -1.39 1.32
N GLY A 168 -5.09 -0.99 2.48
CA GLY A 168 -4.17 0.14 2.59
C GLY A 168 -4.79 1.51 2.38
N LEU A 169 -6.12 1.63 2.53
CA LEU A 169 -6.84 2.91 2.40
C LEU A 169 -6.75 3.77 3.66
N ILE A 170 -6.56 3.15 4.81
CA ILE A 170 -6.28 3.81 6.09
C ILE A 170 -5.15 3.09 6.80
N VAL A 171 -4.42 3.82 7.63
CA VAL A 171 -3.37 3.30 8.52
C VAL A 171 -3.91 3.28 9.95
N ARG A 172 -3.51 2.30 10.74
CA ARG A 172 -3.80 2.23 12.18
C ARG A 172 -2.87 3.13 12.96
#